data_c195b71e742ec40be8e0700bf6a33a19
#
_entry.id   c195b71e742ec40be8e0700bf6a33a19
#
_cell.length_a   1.000
_cell.length_b   1.000
_cell.length_c   1.000
_cell.angle_alpha   90.00
_cell.angle_beta   90.00
_cell.angle_gamma   90.00
#
_symmetry.space_group_name_H-M   'P 1'
#
loop_
_entity.id
_entity.type
_entity.pdbx_description
1 polymer ?
#
loop_
_entity_poly.entity_id
_entity_poly.type
_entity_poly.pdbx_seq_one_letter_code
_entity_poly.pdbx_strand_id
1 'polypeptide(L)'
;MNVKLVLDTCTMRNPDFVNWLCNRKSGDVLIPSVAYMELYRQTVNNNKSVEGLKKLIKNCNIKILPFDKQNAEIAAEYMARNIEVCPTCNKLDWTDTMIYACVGNPPTIFVTENITDFPTDKGDYIKTPAEIIRTF
;
A
#
# COMPACT_ATOMS: atom_id res chain seq x y z
N MET A 1 -19.06 -0.56 -2.62
CA MET A 1 -17.78 -0.80 -3.32
C MET A 1 -17.37 -2.24 -3.09
N ASN A 2 -17.28 -3.03 -4.16
CA ASN A 2 -16.88 -4.44 -4.07
C ASN A 2 -15.45 -4.65 -4.55
N VAL A 3 -14.56 -3.76 -4.16
CA VAL A 3 -13.16 -3.87 -4.51
C VAL A 3 -12.32 -4.05 -3.26
N LYS A 4 -11.17 -4.63 -3.45
CA LYS A 4 -10.16 -4.81 -2.43
C LYS A 4 -9.03 -3.82 -2.72
N LEU A 5 -8.70 -3.00 -1.74
CA LEU A 5 -7.62 -2.02 -1.84
C LEU A 5 -6.46 -2.47 -0.96
N VAL A 6 -5.26 -2.43 -1.50
CA VAL A 6 -4.02 -2.63 -0.75
C VAL A 6 -3.24 -1.32 -0.78
N LEU A 7 -2.86 -0.83 0.39
CA LEU A 7 -2.33 0.52 0.55
C LEU A 7 -0.80 0.53 0.66
N ASP A 8 -0.17 1.41 -0.10
CA ASP A 8 1.23 1.79 0.11
C ASP A 8 1.32 2.74 1.31
N THR A 9 2.48 2.81 1.93
CA THR A 9 2.74 3.61 3.13
C THR A 9 2.35 5.08 2.95
N CYS A 10 2.70 5.68 1.80
CA CYS A 10 2.48 7.08 1.52
C CYS A 10 0.99 7.48 1.54
N THR A 11 0.08 6.56 1.27
CA THR A 11 -1.36 6.87 1.22
C THR A 11 -1.90 7.28 2.58
N MET A 12 -1.34 6.75 3.65
CA MET A 12 -1.76 7.08 5.02
C MET A 12 -1.30 8.45 5.49
N ARG A 13 -0.47 9.13 4.68
CA ARG A 13 -0.05 10.52 4.94
C ARG A 13 -0.88 11.54 4.16
N ASN A 14 -1.84 11.08 3.38
CA ASN A 14 -2.75 11.94 2.63
C ASN A 14 -4.03 12.15 3.44
N PRO A 15 -4.25 13.34 4.02
CA PRO A 15 -5.39 13.58 4.91
C PRO A 15 -6.75 13.35 4.24
N ASP A 16 -6.87 13.73 2.98
CA ASP A 16 -8.12 13.57 2.23
C ASP A 16 -8.44 12.09 2.04
N PHE A 17 -7.42 11.30 1.74
CA PHE A 17 -7.60 9.86 1.56
C PHE A 17 -7.93 9.17 2.88
N VAL A 18 -7.25 9.52 3.96
CA VAL A 18 -7.53 8.97 5.30
C VAL A 18 -8.96 9.29 5.69
N ASN A 19 -9.41 10.53 5.46
CA ASN A 19 -10.78 10.93 5.73
C ASN A 19 -11.78 10.09 4.92
N TRP A 20 -11.48 9.88 3.64
CA TRP A 20 -12.30 9.03 2.78
C TRP A 20 -12.37 7.60 3.30
N LEU A 21 -11.22 7.02 3.68
CA LEU A 21 -11.15 5.67 4.23
C LEU A 21 -12.03 5.51 5.47
N CYS A 22 -11.96 6.47 6.39
CA CYS A 22 -12.69 6.39 7.66
C CYS A 22 -14.18 6.62 7.48
N ASN A 23 -14.61 7.22 6.39
CA ASN A 23 -16.02 7.51 6.12
C ASN A 23 -16.65 6.58 5.07
N ARG A 24 -15.87 5.67 4.48
CA ARG A 24 -16.42 4.73 3.51
C ARG A 24 -17.38 3.75 4.17
N LYS A 25 -18.41 3.35 3.42
CA LYS A 25 -19.45 2.46 3.93
C LYS A 25 -19.16 0.99 3.68
N SER A 26 -18.30 0.68 2.72
CA SER A 26 -17.99 -0.70 2.33
C SER A 26 -16.63 -0.80 1.64
N GLY A 27 -16.21 -2.02 1.38
CA GLY A 27 -14.96 -2.31 0.70
C GLY A 27 -13.86 -2.76 1.65
N ASP A 28 -13.11 -3.75 1.20
CA ASP A 28 -11.98 -4.29 1.95
C ASP A 28 -10.75 -3.43 1.72
N VAL A 29 -10.18 -2.93 2.80
CA VAL A 29 -8.95 -2.14 2.75
C VAL A 29 -7.90 -2.82 3.62
N LEU A 30 -6.75 -3.07 3.03
CA LEU A 30 -5.66 -3.79 3.67
C LEU A 30 -4.37 -2.98 3.55
N ILE A 31 -3.53 -3.08 4.56
CA ILE A 31 -2.19 -2.51 4.52
C ILE A 31 -1.19 -3.64 4.78
N PRO A 32 -0.19 -3.83 3.90
CA PRO A 32 0.86 -4.81 4.16
C PRO A 32 1.59 -4.54 5.47
N SER A 33 1.95 -5.59 6.20
CA SER A 33 2.65 -5.44 7.48
C SER A 33 3.96 -4.66 7.33
N VAL A 34 4.62 -4.75 6.18
CA VAL A 34 5.84 -3.98 5.88
C VAL A 34 5.51 -2.48 5.81
N ALA A 35 4.41 -2.11 5.16
CA ALA A 35 3.97 -0.71 5.12
C ALA A 35 3.56 -0.22 6.50
N TYR A 36 2.89 -1.06 7.28
CA TYR A 36 2.54 -0.74 8.67
C TYR A 36 3.80 -0.52 9.52
N MET A 37 4.82 -1.35 9.34
CA MET A 37 6.12 -1.17 10.00
C MET A 37 6.72 0.21 9.70
N GLU A 38 6.68 0.64 8.44
CA GLU A 38 7.18 1.96 8.06
C GLU A 38 6.40 3.09 8.73
N LEU A 39 5.07 2.98 8.76
CA LEU A 39 4.21 3.97 9.43
C LEU A 39 4.51 4.03 10.92
N TYR A 40 4.68 2.88 11.55
CA TYR A 40 4.98 2.77 12.97
C TYR A 40 6.34 3.44 13.27
N ARG A 41 7.35 3.13 12.47
CA ARG A 41 8.68 3.72 12.60
C ARG A 41 8.64 5.24 12.45
N GLN A 42 7.92 5.73 11.44
CA GLN A 42 7.77 7.18 11.22
C GLN A 42 7.06 7.85 12.40
N THR A 43 6.06 7.19 12.97
CA THR A 43 5.35 7.69 14.14
C THR A 43 6.29 7.84 15.34
N VAL A 44 7.09 6.82 15.60
CA VAL A 44 8.09 6.85 16.68
C VAL A 44 9.14 7.94 16.41
N ASN A 45 9.68 8.00 15.21
CA ASN A 45 10.71 8.96 14.84
C ASN A 45 10.25 10.42 14.94
N ASN A 46 8.96 10.66 14.73
CA ASN A 46 8.36 11.99 14.81
C ASN A 46 7.78 12.30 16.19
N ASN A 47 8.06 11.45 17.18
CA ASN A 47 7.56 11.59 18.55
C ASN A 47 6.04 11.69 18.65
N LYS A 48 5.35 11.01 17.74
CA LYS A 48 3.88 10.95 17.74
C LYS A 48 3.40 9.69 18.44
N SER A 49 2.10 9.67 18.77
CA SER A 49 1.50 8.56 19.51
C SER A 49 1.29 7.33 18.63
N VAL A 50 1.92 6.21 19.00
CA VAL A 50 1.66 4.93 18.34
C VAL A 50 0.26 4.41 18.65
N GLU A 51 -0.28 4.77 19.80
CA GLU A 51 -1.67 4.42 20.13
C GLU A 51 -2.65 5.17 19.20
N GLY A 52 -2.30 6.39 18.81
CA GLY A 52 -3.06 7.15 17.81
C GLY A 52 -3.07 6.45 16.46
N LEU A 53 -1.92 5.95 16.02
CA LEU A 53 -1.84 5.18 14.78
C LEU A 53 -2.70 3.91 14.85
N LYS A 54 -2.61 3.17 15.94
CA LYS A 54 -3.39 1.94 16.14
C LYS A 54 -4.89 2.21 16.11
N LYS A 55 -5.33 3.30 16.76
CA LYS A 55 -6.73 3.71 16.75
C LYS A 55 -7.19 4.09 15.35
N LEU A 56 -6.36 4.79 14.58
CA LEU A 56 -6.67 5.18 13.21
C LEU A 56 -6.90 3.94 12.34
N ILE A 57 -5.98 2.99 12.39
CA ILE A 57 -6.08 1.73 11.63
C ILE A 57 -7.38 1.00 11.98
N LYS A 58 -7.70 0.92 13.26
CA LYS A 58 -8.91 0.26 13.73
C LYS A 58 -10.17 1.01 13.30
N ASN A 59 -10.19 2.32 13.51
CA ASN A 59 -11.37 3.15 13.24
C ASN A 59 -11.69 3.23 11.74
N CYS A 60 -10.66 3.20 10.90
CA CYS A 60 -10.85 3.16 9.46
C CYS A 60 -11.10 1.75 8.93
N ASN A 61 -11.17 0.75 9.81
CA ASN A 61 -11.40 -0.65 9.45
C ASN A 61 -10.40 -1.15 8.39
N ILE A 62 -9.12 -0.91 8.65
CA ILE A 62 -8.03 -1.36 7.80
C ILE A 62 -7.45 -2.64 8.40
N LYS A 63 -7.32 -3.67 7.58
CA LYS A 63 -6.72 -4.94 8.00
C LYS A 63 -5.24 -4.95 7.64
N ILE A 64 -4.42 -5.55 8.49
CA ILE A 64 -2.99 -5.69 8.24
C ILE A 64 -2.74 -7.04 7.55
N LEU A 65 -2.10 -7.00 6.37
CA LEU A 65 -1.72 -8.19 5.62
C LEU A 65 -0.35 -8.68 6.07
N PRO A 66 -0.21 -9.94 6.51
CA PRO A 66 1.10 -10.48 6.84
C PRO A 66 1.96 -10.65 5.59
N PHE A 67 3.27 -10.50 5.76
CA PHE A 67 4.25 -10.83 4.72
C PHE A 67 4.65 -12.30 4.92
N ASP A 68 4.10 -13.18 4.11
CA ASP A 68 4.27 -14.62 4.25
C ASP A 68 5.30 -15.21 3.26
N LYS A 69 5.42 -16.53 3.26
CA LYS A 69 6.35 -17.24 2.38
C LYS A 69 6.10 -16.93 0.91
N GLN A 70 4.85 -16.92 0.48
CA GLN A 70 4.49 -16.66 -0.92
C GLN A 70 4.86 -15.21 -1.29
N ASN A 71 4.60 -14.25 -0.42
CA ASN A 71 4.99 -12.86 -0.64
C ASN A 71 6.51 -12.73 -0.76
N ALA A 72 7.26 -13.45 0.06
CA ALA A 72 8.72 -13.46 0.01
C ALA A 72 9.24 -13.97 -1.33
N GLU A 73 8.64 -15.04 -1.85
CA GLU A 73 9.01 -15.61 -3.14
C GLU A 73 8.74 -14.64 -4.29
N ILE A 74 7.56 -13.99 -4.28
CA ILE A 74 7.18 -12.98 -5.28
C ILE A 74 8.14 -11.78 -5.22
N ALA A 75 8.42 -11.27 -4.02
CA ALA A 75 9.34 -10.16 -3.84
C ALA A 75 10.74 -10.51 -4.35
N ALA A 76 11.23 -11.71 -4.03
CA ALA A 76 12.55 -12.17 -4.48
C ALA A 76 12.63 -12.22 -6.01
N GLU A 77 11.58 -12.66 -6.67
CA GLU A 77 11.54 -12.69 -8.13
C GLU A 77 11.60 -11.31 -8.76
N TYR A 78 10.85 -10.33 -8.21
CA TYR A 78 10.93 -8.95 -8.68
C TYR A 78 12.33 -8.38 -8.49
N MET A 79 12.95 -8.62 -7.34
CA MET A 79 14.32 -8.17 -7.05
C MET A 79 15.34 -8.77 -7.99
N ALA A 80 15.20 -10.07 -8.29
CA ALA A 80 16.13 -10.79 -9.16
C ALA A 80 16.04 -10.32 -10.60
N ARG A 81 14.83 -10.05 -11.08
CA ARG A 81 14.61 -9.59 -12.46
C ARG A 81 15.14 -8.18 -12.70
N ASN A 82 14.91 -7.30 -11.75
CA ASN A 82 15.36 -5.90 -11.77
C ASN A 82 15.01 -5.11 -13.04
N ILE A 83 14.28 -5.72 -13.96
CA ILE A 83 13.88 -5.13 -15.24
C ILE A 83 12.46 -4.60 -15.18
N GLU A 84 11.67 -5.11 -14.26
CA GLU A 84 10.27 -4.74 -14.06
C GLU A 84 10.14 -3.56 -13.10
N VAL A 85 11.26 -2.99 -12.71
CA VAL A 85 11.37 -1.94 -11.75
C VAL A 85 11.07 -0.62 -12.42
N CYS A 86 10.87 0.44 -11.67
CA CYS A 86 10.54 1.77 -12.15
C CYS A 86 11.24 2.11 -13.48
N PRO A 87 10.48 2.39 -14.56
CA PRO A 87 11.09 2.71 -15.86
C PRO A 87 11.95 3.98 -15.84
N THR A 88 11.70 4.88 -14.90
CA THR A 88 12.38 6.18 -14.83
C THR A 88 13.55 6.19 -13.88
N CYS A 89 13.49 5.45 -12.76
CA CYS A 89 14.55 5.44 -11.75
C CYS A 89 15.40 4.17 -11.77
N ASN A 90 15.03 3.17 -12.51
CA ASN A 90 15.74 1.90 -12.69
C ASN A 90 15.90 1.08 -11.41
N LYS A 91 15.15 1.40 -10.37
CA LYS A 91 15.17 0.58 -9.16
C LYS A 91 13.95 0.80 -8.31
N LEU A 92 13.51 -0.27 -7.71
CA LEU A 92 12.53 -0.32 -6.67
C LEU A 92 13.29 -0.74 -5.41
N ASP A 93 13.15 -0.03 -4.31
CA ASP A 93 13.84 -0.45 -3.11
C ASP A 93 13.21 -1.72 -2.52
N TRP A 94 13.91 -2.33 -1.57
CA TRP A 94 13.48 -3.59 -0.99
C TRP A 94 12.11 -3.47 -0.30
N THR A 95 11.91 -2.40 0.41
CA THR A 95 10.67 -2.17 1.15
C THR A 95 9.49 -2.02 0.20
N ASP A 96 9.64 -1.22 -0.85
CA ASP A 96 8.60 -1.04 -1.87
C ASP A 96 8.30 -2.35 -2.59
N THR A 97 9.32 -3.14 -2.89
CA THR A 97 9.15 -4.45 -3.52
C THR A 97 8.37 -5.41 -2.63
N MET A 98 8.69 -5.42 -1.33
CA MET A 98 7.99 -6.25 -0.36
C MET A 98 6.51 -5.86 -0.23
N ILE A 99 6.24 -4.56 -0.21
CA ILE A 99 4.87 -4.05 -0.17
C ILE A 99 4.11 -4.47 -1.43
N TYR A 100 4.71 -4.25 -2.60
CA TYR A 100 4.10 -4.57 -3.88
C TYR A 100 3.82 -6.07 -4.01
N ALA A 101 4.69 -6.93 -3.49
CA ALA A 101 4.50 -8.38 -3.49
C ALA A 101 3.26 -8.84 -2.73
N CYS A 102 2.72 -8.00 -1.85
CA CYS A 102 1.51 -8.32 -1.08
C CYS A 102 0.21 -7.98 -1.82
N VAL A 103 0.29 -7.33 -2.99
CA VAL A 103 -0.89 -6.77 -3.65
C VAL A 103 -1.84 -7.85 -4.19
N GLY A 104 -1.30 -8.95 -4.69
CA GLY A 104 -2.14 -9.97 -5.30
C GLY A 104 -2.60 -9.60 -6.72
N ASN A 105 -3.52 -10.39 -7.24
CA ASN A 105 -3.98 -10.27 -8.62
C ASN A 105 -5.21 -9.37 -8.74
N PRO A 106 -5.48 -8.81 -9.95
CA PRO A 106 -6.73 -8.11 -10.20
C PRO A 106 -7.93 -9.00 -9.82
N PRO A 107 -9.04 -8.43 -9.32
CA PRO A 107 -9.35 -6.99 -9.27
C PRO A 107 -8.83 -6.24 -8.03
N THR A 108 -7.86 -6.76 -7.32
CA THR A 108 -7.24 -6.04 -6.21
C THR A 108 -6.51 -4.80 -6.74
N ILE A 109 -6.76 -3.65 -6.14
CA ILE A 109 -6.15 -2.38 -6.54
C ILE A 109 -5.05 -2.02 -5.54
N PHE A 110 -3.87 -1.71 -6.06
CA PHE A 110 -2.78 -1.14 -5.29
C PHE A 110 -2.90 0.38 -5.30
N VAL A 111 -2.94 0.99 -4.13
CA VAL A 111 -3.09 2.44 -3.99
C VAL A 111 -1.77 3.05 -3.56
N THR A 112 -1.23 3.95 -4.37
CA THR A 112 0.05 4.62 -4.11
C THR A 112 0.07 6.01 -4.75
N GLU A 113 0.79 6.93 -4.11
CA GLU A 113 1.08 8.26 -4.72
C GLU A 113 2.15 8.16 -5.79
N ASN A 114 2.94 7.07 -5.82
CA ASN A 114 4.14 6.93 -6.63
C ASN A 114 3.98 5.84 -7.68
N ILE A 115 2.94 5.97 -8.52
CA ILE A 115 2.59 4.94 -9.53
C ILE A 115 3.80 4.58 -10.40
N THR A 116 4.59 5.56 -10.81
CA THR A 116 5.72 5.35 -11.71
C THR A 116 6.89 4.59 -11.08
N ASP A 117 6.89 4.43 -9.75
CA ASP A 117 7.95 3.72 -9.04
C ASP A 117 7.73 2.21 -9.01
N PHE A 118 6.61 1.73 -9.52
CA PHE A 118 6.23 0.32 -9.44
C PHE A 118 6.15 -0.33 -10.82
N PRO A 119 6.27 -1.68 -10.88
CA PRO A 119 6.13 -2.41 -12.13
C PRO A 119 4.76 -2.16 -12.80
N THR A 120 4.71 -2.31 -14.11
CA THR A 120 3.51 -2.05 -14.90
C THR A 120 2.65 -3.29 -15.14
N ASP A 121 3.01 -4.42 -14.55
CA ASP A 121 2.35 -5.70 -14.78
C ASP A 121 0.89 -5.74 -14.33
N LYS A 122 0.49 -4.87 -13.41
CA LYS A 122 -0.90 -4.79 -12.92
C LYS A 122 -1.77 -3.78 -13.68
N GLY A 123 -1.18 -3.04 -14.60
CA GLY A 123 -1.91 -2.12 -15.48
C GLY A 123 -2.74 -1.10 -14.71
N ASP A 124 -4.05 -1.04 -15.03
CA ASP A 124 -4.98 -0.07 -14.44
C ASP A 124 -5.35 -0.38 -12.99
N TYR A 125 -4.83 -1.45 -12.41
CA TYR A 125 -5.09 -1.81 -11.03
C TYR A 125 -4.09 -1.18 -10.06
N ILE A 126 -3.32 -0.19 -10.52
CA ILE A 126 -2.52 0.70 -9.68
C ILE A 126 -3.14 2.09 -9.79
N LYS A 127 -3.56 2.65 -8.66
CA LYS A 127 -4.29 3.92 -8.61
C LYS A 127 -3.73 4.85 -7.55
N THR A 128 -3.88 6.15 -7.78
CA THR A 128 -3.58 7.14 -6.74
C THR A 128 -4.75 7.27 -5.77
N PRO A 129 -4.50 7.78 -4.55
CA PRO A 129 -5.58 8.13 -3.62
C PRO A 129 -6.64 9.03 -4.24
N ALA A 130 -6.22 10.05 -5.01
CA ALA A 130 -7.14 10.96 -5.67
C ALA A 130 -8.06 10.22 -6.65
N GLU A 131 -7.53 9.26 -7.40
CA GLU A 131 -8.33 8.45 -8.32
C GLU A 131 -9.34 7.59 -7.58
N ILE A 132 -8.96 7.03 -6.44
CA ILE A 132 -9.87 6.22 -5.62
C ILE A 132 -11.01 7.07 -5.09
N ILE A 133 -10.71 8.23 -4.52
CA ILE A 133 -11.73 9.16 -4.00
C ILE A 133 -12.72 9.54 -5.11
N ARG A 134 -12.22 9.81 -6.30
CA ARG A 134 -13.05 10.24 -7.44
C ARG A 134 -13.93 9.10 -7.96
N THR A 135 -13.44 7.86 -7.93
CA THR A 135 -14.12 6.71 -8.53
C THR A 135 -15.12 6.05 -7.58
N PHE A 136 -14.79 6.00 -6.32
CA PHE A 136 -15.56 5.29 -5.30
C PHE A 136 -16.04 6.23 -4.21
#